data_a351fbc136fa357d5f45127cf057e3d9
#
_entry.id   a351fbc136fa357d5f45127cf057e3d9
#
_cell.length_a   1.000
_cell.length_b   1.000
_cell.length_c   1.000
_cell.angle_alpha   90.00
_cell.angle_beta   90.00
_cell.angle_gamma   90.00
#
_symmetry.space_group_name_H-M   'P 1'
#
loop_
_entity.id
_entity.type
_entity.pdbx_description
1 polymer ?
#
loop_
_entity_poly.entity_id
_entity_poly.type
_entity_poly.pdbx_seq_one_letter_code
_entity_poly.pdbx_strand_id
1 'polypeptide(L)'
;EETFDWTQENGFAGALEKCNGVGACRKVKAGAMCPSYQATLEEEHSTRGRANALRAAISGSLPFNEFSSERMYKVLDLCLECKSCKSECPSNVDMAKIKYEFLHNYYLSHKVPLRSKMIANIHKINSLSAGIFSVVFNIIIRSQPVRLLLDYLVGLDKRRKTPRVVSQTF
;
A
#
# COMPACT_ATOMS: atom_id res chain seq x y z
N GLU A 1 -15.96 4.63 10.28
CA GLU A 1 -16.76 3.76 9.40
C GLU A 1 -15.83 2.73 8.76
N GLU A 2 -16.16 1.43 8.84
CA GLU A 2 -15.38 0.35 8.24
C GLU A 2 -15.73 0.22 6.76
N THR A 3 -14.71 0.12 5.91
CA THR A 3 -14.86 0.00 4.44
C THR A 3 -14.97 -1.44 3.99
N PHE A 4 -14.25 -2.33 4.67
CA PHE A 4 -14.27 -3.75 4.39
C PHE A 4 -15.17 -4.51 5.36
N ASP A 5 -15.64 -5.68 4.92
CA ASP A 5 -16.30 -6.63 5.81
C ASP A 5 -15.27 -7.27 6.76
N TRP A 6 -15.43 -6.98 8.05
CA TRP A 6 -14.62 -7.49 9.15
C TRP A 6 -15.39 -8.43 10.08
N THR A 7 -16.54 -8.94 9.64
CA THR A 7 -17.42 -9.78 10.45
C THR A 7 -16.70 -11.02 11.00
N GLN A 8 -15.83 -11.62 10.18
CA GLN A 8 -15.06 -12.81 10.58
C GLN A 8 -13.98 -12.52 11.63
N GLU A 9 -13.61 -11.26 11.76
CA GLU A 9 -12.58 -10.79 12.68
C GLU A 9 -13.15 -10.08 13.91
N ASN A 10 -14.47 -10.00 14.06
CA ASN A 10 -15.13 -9.19 15.09
C ASN A 10 -14.78 -7.69 15.00
N GLY A 11 -14.78 -7.14 13.79
CA GLY A 11 -14.43 -5.76 13.52
C GLY A 11 -12.95 -5.55 13.21
N PHE A 12 -12.62 -4.32 12.84
CA PHE A 12 -11.25 -3.93 12.52
C PHE A 12 -10.28 -4.10 13.70
N ALA A 13 -10.73 -3.81 14.92
CA ALA A 13 -9.93 -4.03 16.14
C ALA A 13 -9.57 -5.52 16.32
N GLY A 14 -10.54 -6.42 16.11
CA GLY A 14 -10.28 -7.86 16.18
C GLY A 14 -9.29 -8.35 15.13
N ALA A 15 -9.31 -7.75 13.92
CA ALA A 15 -8.30 -8.06 12.90
C ALA A 15 -6.88 -7.68 13.33
N LEU A 16 -6.71 -6.59 14.08
CA LEU A 16 -5.41 -6.20 14.66
C LEU A 16 -5.01 -7.14 15.79
N GLU A 17 -5.96 -7.59 16.59
CA GLU A 17 -5.72 -8.50 17.72
C GLU A 17 -5.36 -9.93 17.30
N LYS A 18 -5.60 -10.33 16.05
CA LYS A 18 -5.04 -11.56 15.49
C LYS A 18 -3.52 -11.64 15.66
N CYS A 19 -2.81 -10.51 15.70
CA CYS A 19 -1.38 -10.51 15.96
C CYS A 19 -1.08 -10.85 17.42
N ASN A 20 -0.74 -12.10 17.68
CA ASN A 20 -0.36 -12.61 19.00
C ASN A 20 1.13 -12.38 19.37
N GLY A 21 1.88 -11.65 18.55
CA GLY A 21 3.27 -11.31 18.85
C GLY A 21 4.31 -12.38 18.55
N VAL A 22 3.94 -13.54 17.97
CA VAL A 22 4.85 -14.68 17.68
C VAL A 22 6.11 -14.31 16.87
N GLY A 23 6.09 -13.21 16.14
CA GLY A 23 7.27 -12.66 15.45
C GLY A 23 7.70 -13.41 14.19
N ALA A 24 6.86 -14.24 13.59
CA ALA A 24 7.15 -14.91 12.32
C ALA A 24 7.51 -13.91 11.20
N CYS A 25 6.99 -12.68 11.28
CA CYS A 25 7.29 -11.57 10.36
C CYS A 25 8.71 -10.97 10.52
N ARG A 26 9.49 -11.43 11.48
CA ARG A 26 10.87 -10.97 11.74
C ARG A 26 11.94 -11.94 11.23
N LYS A 27 11.56 -12.95 10.48
CA LYS A 27 12.52 -13.88 9.87
C LYS A 27 13.28 -13.16 8.75
N VAL A 28 14.61 -13.28 8.76
CA VAL A 28 15.49 -12.64 7.77
C VAL A 28 15.99 -13.63 6.73
N LYS A 29 16.08 -14.92 7.09
CA LYS A 29 16.73 -15.96 6.28
C LYS A 29 15.76 -16.95 5.62
N ALA A 30 14.46 -16.84 5.89
CA ALA A 30 13.48 -17.81 5.39
C ALA A 30 12.11 -17.17 5.20
N GLY A 31 11.40 -17.59 4.14
CA GLY A 31 10.07 -17.09 3.80
C GLY A 31 10.07 -15.75 3.08
N ALA A 32 8.91 -15.36 2.57
CA ALA A 32 8.68 -14.08 1.91
C ALA A 32 8.11 -13.01 2.84
N MET A 33 7.67 -13.38 4.03
CA MET A 33 7.09 -12.47 5.02
C MET A 33 8.18 -11.65 5.69
N CYS A 34 8.09 -10.57 5.87
CA CYS A 34 7.74 -9.17 5.66
C CYS A 34 8.93 -8.51 4.93
N PRO A 35 8.86 -8.27 3.63
CA PRO A 35 9.99 -7.73 2.85
C PRO A 35 10.52 -6.41 3.39
N SER A 36 9.65 -5.54 3.90
CA SER A 36 10.07 -4.27 4.49
C SER A 36 10.90 -4.46 5.77
N TYR A 37 10.55 -5.42 6.62
CA TYR A 37 11.37 -5.75 7.77
C TYR A 37 12.72 -6.37 7.38
N GLN A 38 12.73 -7.27 6.40
CA GLN A 38 13.98 -7.88 5.90
C GLN A 38 14.96 -6.84 5.36
N ALA A 39 14.43 -5.74 4.79
CA ALA A 39 15.25 -4.66 4.24
C ALA A 39 15.76 -3.68 5.30
N THR A 40 14.97 -3.39 6.34
CA THR A 40 15.29 -2.33 7.31
C THR A 40 15.74 -2.84 8.67
N LEU A 41 15.32 -4.05 9.03
CA LEU A 41 15.49 -4.68 10.36
C LEU A 41 14.83 -3.87 11.50
N GLU A 42 13.97 -2.92 11.17
CA GLU A 42 13.24 -2.10 12.13
C GLU A 42 11.88 -2.71 12.47
N GLU A 43 11.56 -2.78 13.75
CA GLU A 43 10.34 -3.41 14.25
C GLU A 43 9.08 -2.78 13.64
N GLU A 44 9.04 -1.47 13.50
CA GLU A 44 7.88 -0.74 12.96
C GLU A 44 7.55 -1.14 11.50
N HIS A 45 8.51 -1.68 10.77
CA HIS A 45 8.33 -2.15 9.40
C HIS A 45 7.92 -3.63 9.31
N SER A 46 7.76 -4.30 10.45
CA SER A 46 7.22 -5.66 10.52
C SER A 46 5.68 -5.66 10.57
N THR A 47 5.05 -6.78 10.23
CA THR A 47 3.59 -6.97 10.42
C THR A 47 3.19 -6.77 11.88
N ARG A 48 4.00 -7.30 12.81
CA ARG A 48 3.78 -7.17 14.24
C ARG A 48 3.88 -5.71 14.71
N GLY A 49 4.91 -5.00 14.30
CA GLY A 49 5.10 -3.59 14.66
C GLY A 49 3.94 -2.71 14.18
N ARG A 50 3.50 -2.91 12.94
CA ARG A 50 2.33 -2.19 12.38
C ARG A 50 1.05 -2.51 13.13
N ALA A 51 0.78 -3.78 13.42
CA ALA A 51 -0.39 -4.18 14.19
C ALA A 51 -0.38 -3.56 15.60
N ASN A 52 0.78 -3.55 16.27
CA ASN A 52 0.93 -2.96 17.60
C ASN A 52 0.76 -1.43 17.58
N ALA A 53 1.31 -0.73 16.58
CA ALA A 53 1.14 0.71 16.43
C ALA A 53 -0.35 1.10 16.28
N LEU A 54 -1.06 0.41 15.38
CA LEU A 54 -2.49 0.63 15.18
C LEU A 54 -3.30 0.25 16.42
N ARG A 55 -2.97 -0.85 17.07
CA ARG A 55 -3.61 -1.27 18.33
C ARG A 55 -3.45 -0.23 19.42
N ALA A 56 -2.24 0.33 19.59
CA ALA A 56 -1.98 1.38 20.56
C ALA A 56 -2.83 2.65 20.31
N ALA A 57 -3.05 3.01 19.05
CA ALA A 57 -3.91 4.15 18.70
C ALA A 57 -5.40 3.87 18.98
N ILE A 58 -5.88 2.63 18.73
CA ILE A 58 -7.30 2.27 18.94
C ILE A 58 -7.61 2.05 20.43
N SER A 59 -6.67 1.45 21.18
CA SER A 59 -6.87 1.16 22.62
C SER A 59 -6.78 2.37 23.52
N GLY A 60 -6.48 3.56 22.98
CA GLY A 60 -6.29 4.78 23.78
C GLY A 60 -4.93 4.90 24.47
N SER A 61 -3.98 3.99 24.16
CA SER A 61 -2.59 4.10 24.63
C SER A 61 -1.85 5.26 23.97
N LEU A 62 -2.32 5.69 22.81
CA LEU A 62 -1.91 6.91 22.11
C LEU A 62 -3.12 7.87 22.00
N PRO A 63 -2.90 9.19 21.84
CA PRO A 63 -3.99 10.12 21.57
C PRO A 63 -4.81 9.69 20.34
N PHE A 64 -6.12 9.87 20.37
CA PHE A 64 -7.02 9.39 19.30
C PHE A 64 -6.67 9.93 17.91
N ASN A 65 -6.16 11.16 17.82
CA ASN A 65 -5.70 11.75 16.56
C ASN A 65 -4.47 11.07 15.97
N GLU A 66 -3.72 10.26 16.76
CA GLU A 66 -2.56 9.52 16.24
C GLU A 66 -2.95 8.43 15.26
N PHE A 67 -4.19 7.90 15.30
CA PHE A 67 -4.64 6.92 14.32
C PHE A 67 -4.53 7.44 12.88
N SER A 68 -4.86 8.70 12.63
CA SER A 68 -4.78 9.35 11.30
C SER A 68 -3.59 10.32 11.17
N SER A 69 -2.54 10.13 11.97
CA SER A 69 -1.34 10.97 11.92
C SER A 69 -0.42 10.62 10.74
N GLU A 70 0.39 11.60 10.34
CA GLU A 70 1.46 11.38 9.36
C GLU A 70 2.49 10.35 9.86
N ARG A 71 2.72 10.27 11.17
CA ARG A 71 3.62 9.27 11.76
C ARG A 71 3.08 7.86 11.55
N MET A 72 1.79 7.63 11.79
CA MET A 72 1.15 6.34 11.54
C MET A 72 1.17 5.99 10.04
N TYR A 73 0.96 6.97 9.18
CA TYR A 73 1.09 6.78 7.73
C TYR A 73 2.50 6.26 7.36
N LYS A 74 3.57 6.86 7.91
CA LYS A 74 4.97 6.42 7.66
C LYS A 74 5.22 4.98 8.12
N VAL A 75 4.66 4.57 9.26
CA VAL A 75 4.75 3.18 9.75
C VAL A 75 4.16 2.19 8.75
N LEU A 76 3.07 2.56 8.08
CA LEU A 76 2.37 1.71 7.13
C LEU A 76 2.88 1.84 5.69
N ASP A 77 3.52 2.95 5.33
CA ASP A 77 3.89 3.30 3.95
C ASP A 77 4.79 2.24 3.31
N LEU A 78 5.81 1.76 4.01
CA LEU A 78 6.72 0.72 3.51
C LEU A 78 6.08 -0.68 3.38
N CYS A 79 4.83 -0.88 3.77
CA CYS A 79 4.14 -2.12 3.52
C CYS A 79 3.84 -2.28 2.02
N LEU A 80 4.44 -3.30 1.38
CA LEU A 80 4.27 -3.58 -0.04
C LEU A 80 2.93 -4.23 -0.40
N GLU A 81 2.08 -4.53 0.60
CA GLU A 81 0.77 -5.18 0.41
C GLU A 81 0.87 -6.53 -0.32
N CYS A 82 2.02 -7.20 -0.19
CA CYS A 82 2.34 -8.46 -0.86
C CYS A 82 1.53 -9.66 -0.36
N LYS A 83 0.77 -9.50 0.73
CA LYS A 83 -0.06 -10.54 1.39
C LYS A 83 0.68 -11.77 1.91
N SER A 84 2.02 -11.80 1.90
CA SER A 84 2.79 -12.90 2.49
C SER A 84 2.47 -13.09 3.97
N CYS A 85 2.09 -12.03 4.69
CA CYS A 85 1.63 -12.15 6.07
C CYS A 85 0.35 -12.99 6.21
N LYS A 86 -0.58 -12.92 5.24
CA LYS A 86 -1.79 -13.72 5.28
C LYS A 86 -1.52 -15.22 5.10
N SER A 87 -0.50 -15.58 4.34
CA SER A 87 -0.15 -16.99 4.07
C SER A 87 0.86 -17.58 5.06
N GLU A 88 1.85 -16.80 5.50
CA GLU A 88 2.96 -17.30 6.31
C GLU A 88 2.81 -17.02 7.81
N CYS A 89 1.92 -16.10 8.22
CA CYS A 89 1.69 -15.83 9.63
C CYS A 89 0.84 -16.92 10.28
N PRO A 90 1.28 -17.54 11.36
CA PRO A 90 0.50 -18.54 12.08
C PRO A 90 -0.86 -18.01 12.56
N SER A 91 -0.96 -16.72 12.83
CA SER A 91 -2.18 -16.03 13.24
C SER A 91 -2.96 -15.44 12.06
N ASN A 92 -2.57 -15.70 10.82
CA ASN A 92 -3.26 -15.30 9.60
C ASN A 92 -3.60 -13.80 9.54
N VAL A 93 -2.67 -12.93 9.94
CA VAL A 93 -2.84 -11.47 9.92
C VAL A 93 -2.80 -10.96 8.49
N ASP A 94 -3.87 -10.33 8.01
CA ASP A 94 -3.90 -9.68 6.69
C ASP A 94 -3.54 -8.19 6.80
N MET A 95 -2.26 -7.89 6.89
CA MET A 95 -1.78 -6.50 6.99
C MET A 95 -2.10 -5.68 5.75
N ALA A 96 -2.26 -6.29 4.58
CA ALA A 96 -2.65 -5.57 3.37
C ALA A 96 -4.08 -5.02 3.49
N LYS A 97 -5.04 -5.86 3.93
CA LYS A 97 -6.43 -5.45 4.17
C LYS A 97 -6.50 -4.37 5.27
N ILE A 98 -5.73 -4.54 6.35
CA ILE A 98 -5.61 -3.58 7.45
C ILE A 98 -5.06 -2.23 6.94
N LYS A 99 -4.03 -2.23 6.10
CA LYS A 99 -3.47 -1.00 5.53
C LYS A 99 -4.47 -0.27 4.65
N TYR A 100 -5.26 -0.97 3.84
CA TYR A 100 -6.29 -0.32 3.03
C TYR A 100 -7.36 0.36 3.87
N GLU A 101 -7.83 -0.28 4.94
CA GLU A 101 -8.78 0.31 5.89
C GLU A 101 -8.20 1.58 6.55
N PHE A 102 -6.93 1.50 6.99
CA PHE A 102 -6.21 2.66 7.50
C PHE A 102 -6.13 3.79 6.47
N LEU A 103 -5.71 3.48 5.22
CA LEU A 103 -5.57 4.50 4.17
C LEU A 103 -6.89 5.15 3.81
N HIS A 104 -8.00 4.41 3.82
CA HIS A 104 -9.33 4.99 3.66
C HIS A 104 -9.58 6.08 4.71
N ASN A 105 -9.44 5.72 5.99
CA ASN A 105 -9.63 6.66 7.10
C ASN A 105 -8.65 7.83 7.06
N TYR A 106 -7.40 7.60 6.73
CA TYR A 106 -6.38 8.65 6.59
C TYR A 106 -6.76 9.67 5.51
N TYR A 107 -7.21 9.21 4.35
CA TYR A 107 -7.58 10.09 3.23
C TYR A 107 -8.95 10.76 3.36
N LEU A 108 -9.74 10.47 4.40
CA LEU A 108 -10.90 11.28 4.75
C LEU A 108 -10.48 12.69 5.24
N SER A 109 -9.34 12.78 5.91
CA SER A 109 -8.79 14.03 6.47
C SER A 109 -7.59 14.59 5.68
N HIS A 110 -6.96 13.80 4.81
CA HIS A 110 -5.78 14.17 4.06
C HIS A 110 -6.01 14.09 2.55
N LYS A 111 -5.30 14.93 1.79
CA LYS A 111 -5.39 14.91 0.31
C LYS A 111 -4.73 13.66 -0.25
N VAL A 112 -5.45 12.97 -1.13
CA VAL A 112 -4.90 11.83 -1.88
C VAL A 112 -3.83 12.33 -2.86
N PRO A 113 -2.59 11.79 -2.83
CA PRO A 113 -1.54 12.17 -3.76
C PRO A 113 -1.94 11.96 -5.23
N LEU A 114 -1.47 12.84 -6.12
CA LEU A 114 -1.74 12.73 -7.56
C LEU A 114 -1.32 11.37 -8.13
N ARG A 115 -0.17 10.86 -7.70
CA ARG A 115 0.32 9.53 -8.06
C ARG A 115 -0.70 8.43 -7.74
N SER A 116 -1.25 8.44 -6.54
CA SER A 116 -2.24 7.44 -6.10
C SER A 116 -3.53 7.54 -6.92
N LYS A 117 -4.00 8.76 -7.21
CA LYS A 117 -5.17 8.98 -8.08
C LYS A 117 -4.94 8.47 -9.50
N MET A 118 -3.77 8.71 -10.07
CA MET A 118 -3.43 8.22 -11.42
C MET A 118 -3.38 6.68 -11.46
N ILE A 119 -2.72 6.06 -10.48
CA ILE A 119 -2.61 4.59 -10.42
C ILE A 119 -3.98 3.95 -10.20
N ALA A 120 -4.81 4.49 -9.32
CA ALA A 120 -6.17 4.01 -9.09
C ALA A 120 -7.06 4.09 -10.36
N ASN A 121 -6.83 5.07 -11.24
CA ASN A 121 -7.57 5.23 -12.49
C ASN A 121 -6.81 4.73 -13.73
N ILE A 122 -5.77 3.91 -13.54
CA ILE A 122 -4.92 3.43 -14.66
C ILE A 122 -5.74 2.68 -15.72
N HIS A 123 -6.81 1.98 -15.33
CA HIS A 123 -7.71 1.29 -16.25
C HIS A 123 -8.39 2.28 -17.22
N LYS A 124 -8.83 3.46 -16.74
CA LYS A 124 -9.43 4.50 -17.57
C LYS A 124 -8.40 5.11 -18.53
N ILE A 125 -7.19 5.36 -18.02
CA ILE A 125 -6.08 5.89 -18.83
C ILE A 125 -5.75 4.89 -19.94
N ASN A 126 -5.64 3.61 -19.62
CA ASN A 126 -5.36 2.56 -20.60
C ASN A 126 -6.49 2.40 -21.62
N SER A 127 -7.75 2.45 -21.20
CA SER A 127 -8.90 2.36 -22.09
C SER A 127 -8.95 3.53 -23.10
N LEU A 128 -8.70 4.76 -22.63
CA LEU A 128 -8.67 5.95 -23.48
C LEU A 128 -7.47 5.97 -24.45
N SER A 129 -6.33 5.38 -24.05
CA SER A 129 -5.11 5.36 -24.86
C SER A 129 -4.97 4.09 -25.73
N ALA A 130 -5.92 3.15 -25.64
CA ALA A 130 -5.95 1.94 -26.47
C ALA A 130 -6.44 2.24 -27.90
N GLY A 131 -6.37 1.26 -28.76
CA GLY A 131 -6.82 1.37 -30.17
C GLY A 131 -5.84 2.16 -31.03
N ILE A 132 -6.40 2.95 -31.94
CA ILE A 132 -5.63 3.73 -32.94
C ILE A 132 -4.65 4.71 -32.29
N PHE A 133 -5.00 5.25 -31.13
CA PHE A 133 -4.18 6.20 -30.39
C PHE A 133 -3.00 5.57 -29.66
N SER A 134 -2.95 4.24 -29.52
CA SER A 134 -1.92 3.54 -28.76
C SER A 134 -0.50 3.83 -29.27
N VAL A 135 -0.31 3.96 -30.58
CA VAL A 135 1.00 4.25 -31.18
C VAL A 135 1.48 5.63 -30.76
N VAL A 136 0.63 6.65 -30.95
CA VAL A 136 0.96 8.05 -30.62
C VAL A 136 1.19 8.18 -29.11
N PHE A 137 0.31 7.61 -28.31
CA PHE A 137 0.45 7.60 -26.84
C PHE A 137 1.75 6.97 -26.39
N ASN A 138 2.13 5.82 -26.96
CA ASN A 138 3.38 5.14 -26.65
C ASN A 138 4.63 5.97 -27.01
N ILE A 139 4.58 6.72 -28.11
CA ILE A 139 5.68 7.63 -28.50
C ILE A 139 5.80 8.75 -27.48
N ILE A 140 4.67 9.39 -27.12
CA ILE A 140 4.63 10.53 -26.19
C ILE A 140 5.11 10.11 -24.80
N ILE A 141 4.54 9.04 -24.22
CA ILE A 141 4.84 8.64 -22.82
C ILE A 141 6.27 8.12 -22.65
N ARG A 142 6.91 7.70 -23.75
CA ARG A 142 8.29 7.21 -23.75
C ARG A 142 9.31 8.28 -24.10
N SER A 143 8.87 9.45 -24.55
CA SER A 143 9.76 10.57 -24.84
C SER A 143 10.46 11.08 -23.59
N GLN A 144 11.70 11.55 -23.73
CA GLN A 144 12.48 12.05 -22.58
C GLN A 144 11.80 13.21 -21.84
N PRO A 145 11.25 14.24 -22.52
CA PRO A 145 10.63 15.36 -21.82
C PRO A 145 9.40 14.94 -20.98
N VAL A 146 8.57 14.01 -21.49
CA VAL A 146 7.41 13.51 -20.74
C VAL A 146 7.85 12.67 -19.54
N ARG A 147 8.92 11.87 -19.67
CA ARG A 147 9.46 11.10 -18.53
C ARG A 147 10.02 12.00 -17.44
N LEU A 148 10.69 13.10 -17.80
CA LEU A 148 11.15 14.11 -16.82
C LEU A 148 9.97 14.79 -16.13
N LEU A 149 8.91 15.11 -16.88
CA LEU A 149 7.69 15.71 -16.31
C LEU A 149 6.98 14.74 -15.37
N LEU A 150 6.87 13.45 -15.72
CA LEU A 150 6.28 12.42 -14.87
C LEU A 150 7.11 12.15 -13.61
N ASP A 151 8.43 12.21 -13.70
CA ASP A 151 9.33 12.11 -12.54
C ASP A 151 9.09 13.28 -11.58
N TYR A 152 9.03 14.50 -12.09
CA TYR A 152 8.82 15.71 -11.29
C TYR A 152 7.42 15.80 -10.68
N LEU A 153 6.35 15.54 -11.45
CA LEU A 153 4.96 15.73 -11.00
C LEU A 153 4.39 14.53 -10.24
N VAL A 154 4.81 13.34 -10.60
CA VAL A 154 4.19 12.08 -10.14
C VAL A 154 5.18 11.21 -9.36
N GLY A 155 6.47 11.52 -9.41
CA GLY A 155 7.52 10.72 -8.79
C GLY A 155 7.75 9.37 -9.48
N LEU A 156 7.48 9.28 -10.76
CA LEU A 156 7.80 8.10 -11.57
C LEU A 156 9.24 8.22 -12.09
N ASP A 157 10.13 7.41 -11.56
CA ASP A 157 11.57 7.46 -11.90
C ASP A 157 11.78 7.45 -13.42
N LYS A 158 12.41 8.51 -13.93
CA LYS A 158 12.72 8.71 -15.36
C LYS A 158 13.56 7.61 -15.99
N ARG A 159 14.28 6.81 -15.19
CA ARG A 159 15.08 5.68 -15.66
C ARG A 159 14.21 4.47 -16.02
N ARG A 160 13.00 4.36 -15.44
CA ARG A 160 12.08 3.27 -15.73
C ARG A 160 11.34 3.53 -17.04
N LYS A 161 11.27 2.50 -17.88
CA LYS A 161 10.43 2.53 -19.09
C LYS A 161 8.97 2.27 -18.69
N THR A 162 8.06 3.14 -19.12
CA THR A 162 6.62 2.92 -18.97
C THR A 162 6.18 1.70 -19.78
N PRO A 163 5.24 0.89 -19.26
CA PRO A 163 4.64 -0.21 -20.03
C PRO A 163 4.02 0.31 -21.34
N ARG A 164 4.00 -0.53 -22.36
CA ARG A 164 3.33 -0.20 -23.62
C ARG A 164 1.83 -0.43 -23.49
N VAL A 165 1.06 0.53 -23.97
CA VAL A 165 -0.38 0.35 -24.16
C VAL A 165 -0.58 -0.44 -25.46
N VAL A 166 -1.42 -1.47 -25.38
CA VAL A 166 -1.74 -2.31 -26.53
C VAL A 166 -2.93 -1.76 -27.30
N SER A 167 -2.99 -2.09 -28.61
CA SER A 167 -4.09 -1.67 -29.48
C SER A 167 -5.40 -2.42 -29.19
N GLN A 168 -5.32 -3.64 -28.69
CA GLN A 168 -6.48 -4.44 -28.31
C GLN A 168 -6.47 -4.62 -26.78
N THR A 169 -7.56 -4.26 -26.13
CA THR A 169 -7.83 -4.55 -24.70
C THR A 169 -8.62 -5.85 -24.61
N PHE A 170 -8.44 -6.56 -23.49
CA PHE A 170 -9.21 -7.78 -23.19
C PHE A 170 -10.71 -7.46 -23.08
#